data_6fa60567f1b1cfab363105eb5872029b
#
_entry.id   6fa60567f1b1cfab363105eb5872029b
#
_cell.length_a   1.000
_cell.length_b   1.000
_cell.length_c   1.000
_cell.angle_alpha   90.00
_cell.angle_beta   90.00
_cell.angle_gamma   90.00
#
_symmetry.space_group_name_H-M   'P 1'
#
loop_
_entity.id
_entity.type
_entity.pdbx_description
1 polymer ?
#
loop_
_entity_poly.entity_id
_entity_poly.type
_entity_poly.pdbx_seq_one_letter_code
_entity_poly.pdbx_strand_id
1 'polypeptide(L)'
;MNIFWFRRDLRIEDNVGFFHALSSNEEVLPIFIFDEIILSELPKDDARVTFIHEQLEKIQSELNKIGKSLAVFHGNPIEVFTKLISENKITSVYTNHDYEPYARKRDKEMNQLFITNGISFLTSKDQVIFEKSEVVKDDGTPYVV
;
A
#
# COMPACT_ATOMS: atom_id res chain seq x y z
N MET A 1 6.23 -16.16 0.57
CA MET A 1 4.91 -15.51 0.43
C MET A 1 5.07 -14.07 -0.03
N ASN A 2 4.08 -13.51 -0.68
CA ASN A 2 4.03 -12.10 -1.04
C ASN A 2 3.11 -11.32 -0.11
N ILE A 3 3.35 -10.02 0.03
CA ILE A 3 2.46 -9.10 0.75
C ILE A 3 1.84 -8.14 -0.26
N PHE A 4 0.53 -7.88 -0.14
CA PHE A 4 -0.09 -6.71 -0.74
C PHE A 4 -0.42 -5.68 0.34
N TRP A 5 0.19 -4.52 0.25
CA TRP A 5 0.01 -3.44 1.21
C TRP A 5 -1.02 -2.43 0.72
N PHE A 6 -2.26 -2.56 1.23
CA PHE A 6 -3.31 -1.56 1.04
C PHE A 6 -2.93 -0.24 1.71
N ARG A 7 -3.22 0.86 1.04
CA ARG A 7 -3.01 2.21 1.57
C ARG A 7 -4.28 3.05 1.42
N ARG A 8 -4.38 3.93 0.42
CA ARG A 8 -5.56 4.75 0.14
C ARG A 8 -6.56 4.05 -0.79
N ASP A 9 -6.13 3.02 -1.44
CA ASP A 9 -6.79 2.20 -2.45
C ASP A 9 -7.62 1.05 -1.84
N LEU A 10 -8.46 1.37 -0.85
CA LEU A 10 -9.20 0.40 -0.02
C LEU A 10 -10.35 -0.26 -0.80
N ARG A 11 -9.99 -1.08 -1.79
CA ARG A 11 -10.91 -1.88 -2.60
C ARG A 11 -10.21 -3.13 -3.14
N ILE A 12 -10.98 -4.19 -3.36
CA ILE A 12 -10.49 -5.43 -3.98
C ILE A 12 -10.65 -5.36 -5.50
N GLU A 13 -11.81 -4.90 -5.96
CA GLU A 13 -12.12 -4.79 -7.38
C GLU A 13 -11.36 -3.62 -8.01
N ASP A 14 -10.97 -3.79 -9.28
CA ASP A 14 -10.27 -2.78 -10.08
C ASP A 14 -9.04 -2.19 -9.35
N ASN A 15 -8.26 -3.07 -8.72
CA ASN A 15 -7.03 -2.72 -7.99
C ASN A 15 -5.83 -3.35 -8.68
N VAL A 16 -5.07 -2.54 -9.41
CA VAL A 16 -3.99 -2.99 -10.30
C VAL A 16 -2.88 -3.70 -9.53
N GLY A 17 -2.41 -3.14 -8.43
CA GLY A 17 -1.33 -3.74 -7.63
C GLY A 17 -1.78 -5.04 -6.97
N PHE A 18 -3.03 -5.10 -6.50
CA PHE A 18 -3.59 -6.33 -5.91
C PHE A 18 -3.73 -7.43 -6.96
N PHE A 19 -4.20 -7.08 -8.17
CA PHE A 19 -4.25 -8.01 -9.29
C PHE A 19 -2.86 -8.58 -9.61
N HIS A 20 -1.81 -7.74 -9.67
CA HIS A 20 -0.45 -8.20 -9.92
C HIS A 20 0.05 -9.12 -8.79
N ALA A 21 -0.23 -8.79 -7.54
CA ALA A 21 0.13 -9.64 -6.41
C ALA A 21 -0.54 -11.02 -6.51
N LEU A 22 -1.85 -11.06 -6.80
CA LEU A 22 -2.62 -12.31 -6.96
C LEU A 22 -2.22 -13.12 -8.20
N SER A 23 -1.73 -12.45 -9.24
CA SER A 23 -1.25 -13.11 -10.47
C SER A 23 0.13 -13.78 -10.29
N SER A 24 0.79 -13.53 -9.17
CA SER A 24 1.99 -14.27 -8.79
C SER A 24 1.62 -15.70 -8.38
N ASN A 25 2.55 -16.64 -8.57
CA ASN A 25 2.32 -18.03 -8.16
C ASN A 25 2.57 -18.28 -6.66
N GLU A 26 2.59 -17.23 -5.85
CA GLU A 26 2.84 -17.30 -4.41
C GLU A 26 1.61 -16.91 -3.59
N GLU A 27 1.56 -17.38 -2.36
CA GLU A 27 0.53 -16.95 -1.41
C GLU A 27 0.68 -15.47 -1.12
N VAL A 28 -0.45 -14.73 -1.14
CA VAL A 28 -0.51 -13.30 -0.88
C VAL A 28 -1.20 -13.04 0.45
N LEU A 29 -0.51 -12.33 1.34
CA LEU A 29 -1.08 -11.75 2.56
C LEU A 29 -1.45 -10.29 2.31
N PRO A 30 -2.74 -9.94 2.21
CA PRO A 30 -3.15 -8.54 2.19
C PRO A 30 -3.00 -7.94 3.59
N ILE A 31 -2.40 -6.75 3.66
CA ILE A 31 -2.24 -6.03 4.92
C ILE A 31 -2.69 -4.57 4.78
N PHE A 32 -3.06 -3.97 5.91
CA PHE A 32 -3.22 -2.53 6.09
C PHE A 32 -2.47 -2.06 7.34
N ILE A 33 -1.86 -0.90 7.29
CA ILE A 33 -1.18 -0.29 8.44
C ILE A 33 -1.82 1.07 8.73
N PHE A 34 -2.40 1.22 9.91
CA PHE A 34 -2.71 2.53 10.47
C PHE A 34 -1.40 3.21 10.85
N ASP A 35 -0.89 4.03 9.92
CA ASP A 35 0.36 4.76 10.07
C ASP A 35 0.19 5.86 11.12
N GLU A 36 0.91 5.75 12.22
CA GLU A 36 0.80 6.66 13.36
C GLU A 36 1.21 8.09 13.02
N ILE A 37 2.12 8.29 12.06
CA ILE A 37 2.50 9.63 11.61
C ILE A 37 1.32 10.30 10.91
N ILE A 38 0.64 9.59 10.01
CA ILE A 38 -0.57 10.10 9.35
C ILE A 38 -1.67 10.36 10.39
N LEU A 39 -1.89 9.42 11.31
CA LEU A 39 -2.93 9.55 12.34
C LEU A 39 -2.66 10.72 13.29
N SER A 40 -1.41 11.00 13.62
CA SER A 40 -1.05 12.10 14.53
C SER A 40 -1.36 13.48 13.95
N GLU A 41 -1.48 13.60 12.65
CA GLU A 41 -1.84 14.85 11.95
C GLU A 41 -3.36 15.05 11.84
N LEU A 42 -4.16 14.04 12.21
CA LEU A 42 -5.62 14.09 12.13
C LEU A 42 -6.25 14.50 13.49
N PRO A 43 -7.38 15.22 13.45
CA PRO A 43 -8.22 15.40 14.65
C PRO A 43 -8.63 14.05 15.26
N LYS A 44 -8.84 14.00 16.57
CA LYS A 44 -9.18 12.76 17.29
C LYS A 44 -10.47 12.08 16.81
N ASP A 45 -11.39 12.86 16.28
CA ASP A 45 -12.72 12.47 15.79
C ASP A 45 -12.85 12.61 14.26
N ASP A 46 -11.75 12.49 13.53
CA ASP A 46 -11.74 12.64 12.08
C ASP A 46 -12.55 11.53 11.40
N ALA A 47 -13.56 11.93 10.64
CA ALA A 47 -14.46 11.03 9.93
C ALA A 47 -13.74 10.11 8.93
N ARG A 48 -12.54 10.49 8.46
CA ARG A 48 -11.71 9.65 7.57
C ARG A 48 -11.29 8.35 8.25
N VAL A 49 -11.02 8.36 9.54
CA VAL A 49 -10.65 7.16 10.30
C VAL A 49 -11.83 6.18 10.34
N THR A 50 -13.04 6.67 10.62
CA THR A 50 -14.26 5.85 10.58
C THR A 50 -14.48 5.27 9.19
N PHE A 51 -14.35 6.07 8.15
CA PHE A 51 -14.46 5.61 6.76
C PHE A 51 -13.46 4.49 6.43
N ILE A 52 -12.20 4.64 6.85
CA ILE A 52 -11.16 3.62 6.66
C ILE A 52 -11.58 2.31 7.35
N HIS A 53 -12.04 2.35 8.60
CA HIS A 53 -12.52 1.16 9.30
C HIS A 53 -13.64 0.46 8.54
N GLU A 54 -14.65 1.20 8.08
CA GLU A 54 -15.77 0.64 7.30
C GLU A 54 -15.29 -0.02 5.99
N GLN A 55 -14.30 0.56 5.31
CA GLN A 55 -13.74 -0.05 4.09
C GLN A 55 -12.93 -1.31 4.42
N LEU A 56 -12.16 -1.32 5.49
CA LEU A 56 -11.41 -2.50 5.93
C LEU A 56 -12.35 -3.65 6.32
N GLU A 57 -13.46 -3.36 6.99
CA GLU A 57 -14.50 -4.36 7.30
C GLU A 57 -15.11 -4.96 6.03
N LYS A 58 -15.39 -4.15 5.01
CA LYS A 58 -15.87 -4.64 3.71
C LYS A 58 -14.84 -5.56 3.05
N ILE A 59 -13.57 -5.14 2.97
CA ILE A 59 -12.49 -5.95 2.42
C ILE A 59 -12.37 -7.27 3.19
N GLN A 60 -12.37 -7.22 4.52
CA GLN A 60 -12.32 -8.42 5.35
C GLN A 60 -13.50 -9.35 5.08
N SER A 61 -14.71 -8.82 4.95
CA SER A 61 -15.91 -9.60 4.63
C SER A 61 -15.80 -10.32 3.28
N GLU A 62 -15.30 -9.62 2.24
CA GLU A 62 -15.09 -10.22 0.92
C GLU A 62 -14.01 -11.31 0.96
N LEU A 63 -12.90 -11.08 1.64
CA LEU A 63 -11.83 -12.06 1.80
C LEU A 63 -12.30 -13.31 2.58
N ASN A 64 -13.13 -13.13 3.59
CA ASN A 64 -13.69 -14.24 4.37
C ASN A 64 -14.53 -15.19 3.51
N LYS A 65 -15.23 -14.69 2.50
CA LYS A 65 -16.04 -15.53 1.58
C LYS A 65 -15.19 -16.57 0.83
N ILE A 66 -13.90 -16.29 0.66
CA ILE A 66 -12.93 -17.16 -0.03
C ILE A 66 -11.91 -17.79 0.93
N GLY A 67 -12.18 -17.75 2.24
CA GLY A 67 -11.31 -18.35 3.25
C GLY A 67 -9.98 -17.61 3.45
N LYS A 68 -9.92 -16.32 3.14
CA LYS A 68 -8.76 -15.44 3.30
C LYS A 68 -9.06 -14.34 4.32
N SER A 69 -8.02 -13.63 4.77
CA SER A 69 -8.17 -12.56 5.74
C SER A 69 -7.23 -11.38 5.43
N LEU A 70 -7.61 -10.21 5.93
CA LEU A 70 -6.79 -9.00 5.93
C LEU A 70 -6.08 -8.88 7.29
N ALA A 71 -4.76 -8.69 7.29
CA ALA A 71 -4.04 -8.35 8.51
C ALA A 71 -3.97 -6.82 8.68
N VAL A 72 -4.40 -6.35 9.84
CA VAL A 72 -4.42 -4.90 10.14
C VAL A 72 -3.43 -4.61 11.27
N PHE A 73 -2.56 -3.65 11.05
CA PHE A 73 -1.54 -3.21 11.99
C PHE A 73 -1.73 -1.74 12.35
N HIS A 74 -1.16 -1.33 13.47
CA HIS A 74 -1.05 0.06 13.89
C HIS A 74 0.40 0.35 14.29
N GLY A 75 0.96 1.47 13.82
CA GLY A 75 2.31 1.89 14.17
C GLY A 75 3.11 2.43 12.98
N ASN A 76 4.40 2.56 13.17
CA ASN A 76 5.31 2.97 12.10
C ASN A 76 5.48 1.84 11.06
N PRO A 77 5.27 2.10 9.76
CA PRO A 77 5.41 1.07 8.72
C PRO A 77 6.76 0.36 8.71
N ILE A 78 7.86 1.06 8.98
CA ILE A 78 9.20 0.45 9.06
C ILE A 78 9.26 -0.60 10.16
N GLU A 79 8.74 -0.29 11.36
CA GLU A 79 8.73 -1.22 12.49
C GLU A 79 7.84 -2.43 12.22
N VAL A 80 6.63 -2.19 11.67
CA VAL A 80 5.69 -3.26 11.29
C VAL A 80 6.34 -4.21 10.28
N PHE A 81 6.94 -3.69 9.21
CA PHE A 81 7.58 -4.54 8.22
C PHE A 81 8.86 -5.21 8.75
N THR A 82 9.64 -4.55 9.59
CA THR A 82 10.80 -5.18 10.24
C THR A 82 10.38 -6.42 11.03
N LYS A 83 9.29 -6.32 11.78
CA LYS A 83 8.72 -7.47 12.51
C LYS A 83 8.21 -8.54 11.55
N LEU A 84 7.42 -8.19 10.53
CA LEU A 84 6.91 -9.14 9.54
C LEU A 84 8.03 -9.91 8.83
N ILE A 85 9.12 -9.23 8.47
CA ILE A 85 10.30 -9.82 7.83
C ILE A 85 11.01 -10.80 8.78
N SER A 86 11.09 -10.49 10.08
CA SER A 86 11.73 -11.36 11.06
C SER A 86 10.93 -12.63 11.33
N GLU A 87 9.62 -12.59 11.17
CA GLU A 87 8.70 -13.71 11.48
C GLU A 87 8.32 -14.53 10.24
N ASN A 88 8.52 -13.99 9.02
CA ASN A 88 8.02 -14.61 7.79
C ASN A 88 9.05 -14.52 6.66
N LYS A 89 9.06 -15.54 5.79
CA LYS A 89 9.82 -15.50 4.55
C LYS A 89 9.02 -14.74 3.47
N ILE A 90 9.29 -13.44 3.33
CA ILE A 90 8.64 -12.56 2.36
C ILE A 90 9.51 -12.50 1.10
N THR A 91 8.89 -12.71 -0.06
CA THR A 91 9.54 -12.65 -1.38
C THR A 91 9.36 -11.27 -2.02
N SER A 92 8.14 -10.75 -1.98
CA SER A 92 7.82 -9.47 -2.61
C SER A 92 6.75 -8.72 -1.82
N VAL A 93 6.81 -7.40 -1.89
CA VAL A 93 5.77 -6.49 -1.39
C VAL A 93 5.21 -5.70 -2.56
N TYR A 94 3.90 -5.78 -2.75
CA TYR A 94 3.15 -5.06 -3.77
C TYR A 94 2.34 -3.93 -3.15
N THR A 95 2.24 -2.82 -3.84
CA THR A 95 1.38 -1.68 -3.45
C THR A 95 1.06 -0.82 -4.67
N ASN A 96 0.08 0.06 -4.57
CA ASN A 96 -0.16 1.06 -5.60
C ASN A 96 0.60 2.36 -5.29
N HIS A 97 0.85 3.19 -6.32
CA HIS A 97 1.52 4.47 -6.13
C HIS A 97 0.74 5.39 -5.20
N ASP A 98 1.46 6.13 -4.38
CA ASP A 98 0.93 7.23 -3.57
C ASP A 98 1.78 8.48 -3.84
N TYR A 99 1.13 9.57 -4.23
CA TYR A 99 1.80 10.78 -4.73
C TYR A 99 2.04 11.84 -3.66
N GLU A 100 1.51 11.63 -2.46
CA GLU A 100 1.70 12.54 -1.33
C GLU A 100 3.18 12.63 -0.92
N PRO A 101 3.68 13.82 -0.55
CA PRO A 101 5.08 14.00 -0.18
C PRO A 101 5.57 13.05 0.91
N TYR A 102 4.77 12.87 1.96
CA TYR A 102 5.07 11.92 3.03
C TYR A 102 5.16 10.48 2.51
N ALA A 103 4.20 10.05 1.70
CA ALA A 103 4.17 8.70 1.14
C ALA A 103 5.41 8.42 0.27
N ARG A 104 5.85 9.39 -0.51
CA ARG A 104 7.06 9.27 -1.33
C ARG A 104 8.33 9.10 -0.49
N LYS A 105 8.44 9.84 0.63
CA LYS A 105 9.55 9.68 1.57
C LYS A 105 9.52 8.32 2.22
N ARG A 106 8.38 7.92 2.75
CA ARG A 106 8.14 6.60 3.34
C ARG A 106 8.50 5.47 2.37
N ASP A 107 8.02 5.54 1.13
CA ASP A 107 8.27 4.52 0.11
C ASP A 107 9.75 4.37 -0.22
N LYS A 108 10.52 5.47 -0.19
CA LYS A 108 11.98 5.41 -0.35
C LYS A 108 12.65 4.68 0.81
N GLU A 109 12.24 4.95 2.04
CA GLU A 109 12.76 4.28 3.25
C GLU A 109 12.37 2.80 3.25
N MET A 110 11.11 2.49 2.89
CA MET A 110 10.63 1.11 2.75
C MET A 110 11.40 0.34 1.68
N ASN A 111 11.65 0.95 0.52
CA ASN A 111 12.43 0.32 -0.55
C ASN A 111 13.85 -0.05 -0.07
N GLN A 112 14.49 0.82 0.72
CA GLN A 112 15.80 0.51 1.29
C GLN A 112 15.75 -0.67 2.27
N LEU A 113 14.73 -0.74 3.14
CA LEU A 113 14.51 -1.86 4.03
C LEU A 113 14.34 -3.18 3.24
N PHE A 114 13.52 -3.15 2.19
CA PHE A 114 13.25 -4.34 1.38
C PHE A 114 14.48 -4.81 0.62
N ILE A 115 15.20 -3.90 -0.04
CA ILE A 115 16.45 -4.23 -0.75
C ILE A 115 17.46 -4.89 0.21
N THR A 116 17.65 -4.33 1.40
CA THR A 116 18.58 -4.89 2.41
C THR A 116 18.22 -6.32 2.82
N ASN A 117 16.94 -6.68 2.76
CA ASN A 117 16.42 -8.00 3.10
C ASN A 117 16.18 -8.92 1.90
N GLY A 118 16.58 -8.51 0.68
CA GLY A 118 16.41 -9.30 -0.54
C GLY A 118 14.95 -9.43 -0.99
N ILE A 119 14.10 -8.47 -0.62
CA ILE A 119 12.66 -8.45 -0.93
C ILE A 119 12.42 -7.49 -2.09
N SER A 120 11.63 -7.90 -3.09
CA SER A 120 11.23 -7.06 -4.19
C SER A 120 10.11 -6.10 -3.77
N PHE A 121 10.26 -4.80 -4.04
CA PHE A 121 9.21 -3.81 -3.82
C PHE A 121 8.60 -3.40 -5.16
N LEU A 122 7.36 -3.79 -5.40
CA LEU A 122 6.66 -3.67 -6.69
C LEU A 122 5.49 -2.69 -6.54
N THR A 123 5.58 -1.56 -7.25
CA THR A 123 4.57 -0.51 -7.20
C THR A 123 3.82 -0.40 -8.52
N SER A 124 2.52 -0.20 -8.47
CA SER A 124 1.65 -0.11 -9.64
C SER A 124 0.96 1.24 -9.72
N LYS A 125 0.72 1.70 -10.95
CA LYS A 125 -0.13 2.85 -11.23
C LYS A 125 -1.60 2.42 -11.11
N ASP A 126 -2.37 3.13 -10.31
CA ASP A 126 -3.76 2.78 -10.02
C ASP A 126 -4.70 4.00 -9.95
N GLN A 127 -4.28 5.06 -9.24
CA GLN A 127 -5.14 6.21 -8.94
C GLN A 127 -5.22 7.26 -10.05
N VAL A 128 -4.35 7.22 -11.04
CA VAL A 128 -4.23 8.22 -12.10
C VAL A 128 -4.20 7.58 -13.48
N ILE A 129 -4.77 8.25 -14.48
CA ILE A 129 -4.72 7.80 -15.87
C ILE A 129 -3.30 7.95 -16.42
N PHE A 130 -2.63 9.06 -16.08
CA PHE A 130 -1.26 9.36 -16.50
C PHE A 130 -0.36 9.57 -15.29
N GLU A 131 0.85 9.02 -15.35
CA GLU A 131 1.90 9.31 -14.40
C GLU A 131 2.43 10.74 -14.57
N LYS A 132 3.10 11.25 -13.52
CA LYS A 132 3.64 12.61 -13.48
C LYS A 132 4.49 13.00 -14.71
N SER A 133 5.19 12.05 -15.30
CA SER A 133 6.08 12.25 -16.45
C SER A 133 5.48 11.83 -17.79
N GLU A 134 4.24 11.29 -17.82
CA GLU A 134 3.60 10.79 -19.05
C GLU A 134 2.96 11.92 -19.87
N VAL A 135 2.54 13.03 -19.22
CA VAL A 135 1.96 14.20 -19.90
C VAL A 135 2.70 15.44 -19.44
N VAL A 136 3.69 15.83 -20.22
CA VAL A 136 4.52 17.00 -19.98
C VAL A 136 4.72 17.76 -21.29
N LYS A 137 5.10 19.04 -21.22
CA LYS A 137 5.54 19.82 -22.38
C LYS A 137 6.86 19.29 -22.94
N ASP A 138 7.24 19.72 -24.13
CA ASP A 138 8.50 19.34 -24.77
C ASP A 138 9.73 19.65 -23.92
N ASP A 139 9.65 20.64 -23.03
CA ASP A 139 10.69 21.02 -22.06
C ASP A 139 10.67 20.18 -20.76
N GLY A 140 9.76 19.18 -20.66
CA GLY A 140 9.61 18.33 -19.49
C GLY A 140 8.83 18.96 -18.33
N THR A 141 8.27 20.17 -18.49
CA THR A 141 7.44 20.82 -17.46
C THR A 141 5.97 20.43 -17.59
N PRO A 142 5.19 20.43 -16.49
CA PRO A 142 3.77 20.14 -16.55
C PRO A 142 3.00 21.25 -17.26
N TYR A 143 1.88 20.88 -17.92
CA TYR A 143 0.92 21.86 -18.41
C TYR A 143 0.29 22.59 -17.23
N VAL A 144 0.23 23.91 -17.30
CA VAL A 144 -0.44 24.78 -16.32
C VAL A 144 -1.72 25.30 -16.98
N VAL A 145 -2.83 25.17 -16.29
CA VAL A 145 -4.13 25.71 -16.69
C VAL A 145 -4.30 27.12 -16.14
#